data_44496959dc226cf5ed61ab91ad075fc5
#
_entry.id   44496959dc226cf5ed61ab91ad075fc5
#
_cell.length_a   1.000
_cell.length_b   1.000
_cell.length_c   1.000
_cell.angle_alpha   90.00
_cell.angle_beta   90.00
_cell.angle_gamma   90.00
#
_symmetry.space_group_name_H-M   'P 1'
#
loop_
_entity.id
_entity.type
_entity.pdbx_description
1 polymer ?
#
loop_
_entity_poly.entity_id
_entity_poly.type
_entity_poly.pdbx_seq_one_letter_code
_entity_poly.pdbx_strand_id
1 'polypeptide(L)'
;MQIEFLADRPEFVHTLAEWHFREWAYLRPGDSVANRIRLLHERSGRRELPITFVASSGGKLLGSAMLINHEMDTRPQYTPWLAGLFVAPSHRQHGVGRALTRHVISEAAARRFDRLFLFTPTVEAFFSHLGWSIVERTCYRDADVTIMSHQVA
;
A
#
# COMPACT_ATOMS: atom_id res chain seq x y z
N MET A 1 16.07 3.95 9.61
CA MET A 1 14.65 3.71 9.25
C MET A 1 14.25 2.31 9.69
N GLN A 2 13.09 2.21 10.29
CA GLN A 2 12.49 0.94 10.70
C GLN A 2 11.20 0.72 9.95
N ILE A 3 10.90 -0.53 9.61
CA ILE A 3 9.59 -0.92 9.04
C ILE A 3 8.98 -1.92 10.00
N GLU A 4 7.76 -1.62 10.46
CA GLU A 4 7.07 -2.35 11.52
C GLU A 4 5.61 -2.58 11.13
N PHE A 5 4.95 -3.51 11.82
CA PHE A 5 3.48 -3.63 11.71
C PHE A 5 2.83 -2.37 12.31
N LEU A 6 1.82 -1.84 11.64
CA LEU A 6 1.02 -0.75 12.22
C LEU A 6 0.41 -1.18 13.56
N ALA A 7 0.07 -2.46 13.69
CA ALA A 7 -0.47 -3.01 14.94
C ALA A 7 0.45 -2.79 16.15
N ASP A 8 1.77 -2.67 15.93
CA ASP A 8 2.76 -2.41 16.99
C ASP A 8 3.02 -0.91 17.20
N ARG A 9 2.43 -0.06 16.35
CA ARG A 9 2.61 1.39 16.41
C ARG A 9 1.25 2.11 16.27
N PRO A 10 0.31 1.84 17.20
CA PRO A 10 -1.05 2.41 17.10
C PRO A 10 -1.08 3.93 17.17
N GLU A 11 -0.04 4.57 17.69
CA GLU A 11 0.08 6.03 17.73
C GLU A 11 0.16 6.66 16.34
N PHE A 12 0.48 5.88 15.30
CA PHE A 12 0.57 6.39 13.92
C PHE A 12 -0.76 6.37 13.17
N VAL A 13 -1.78 5.70 13.69
CA VAL A 13 -3.05 5.48 12.98
C VAL A 13 -3.70 6.81 12.56
N HIS A 14 -3.80 7.76 13.48
CA HIS A 14 -4.49 9.02 13.20
C HIS A 14 -3.78 9.84 12.11
N THR A 15 -2.48 10.01 12.23
CA THR A 15 -1.67 10.73 11.23
C THR A 15 -1.74 10.05 9.87
N LEU A 16 -1.61 8.73 9.86
CA LEU A 16 -1.64 7.96 8.62
C LEU A 16 -3.01 8.06 7.94
N ALA A 17 -4.10 8.02 8.73
CA ALA A 17 -5.46 8.18 8.21
C ALA A 17 -5.64 9.54 7.52
N GLU A 18 -5.12 10.62 8.12
CA GLU A 18 -5.16 11.95 7.51
C GLU A 18 -4.39 11.98 6.19
N TRP A 19 -3.20 11.38 6.15
CA TRP A 19 -2.37 11.33 4.95
C TRP A 19 -3.07 10.56 3.82
N HIS A 20 -3.62 9.40 4.13
CA HIS A 20 -4.34 8.57 3.16
C HIS A 20 -5.59 9.27 2.65
N PHE A 21 -6.31 9.96 3.52
CA PHE A 21 -7.50 10.71 3.12
C PHE A 21 -7.14 11.81 2.12
N ARG A 22 -6.10 12.60 2.40
CA ARG A 22 -5.66 13.66 1.49
C ARG A 22 -5.23 13.12 0.13
N GLU A 23 -4.55 11.97 0.11
CA GLU A 23 -4.00 11.39 -1.11
C GLU A 23 -5.08 10.74 -1.97
N TRP A 24 -6.03 10.02 -1.36
CA TRP A 24 -6.92 9.12 -2.11
C TRP A 24 -8.41 9.41 -1.97
N ALA A 25 -8.81 10.52 -1.34
CA ALA A 25 -10.23 10.86 -1.18
C ALA A 25 -10.96 10.97 -2.52
N TYR A 26 -10.27 11.40 -3.57
CA TYR A 26 -10.86 11.53 -4.91
C TYR A 26 -11.31 10.20 -5.51
N LEU A 27 -10.74 9.08 -5.07
CA LEU A 27 -11.10 7.73 -5.54
C LEU A 27 -12.31 7.16 -4.78
N ARG A 28 -12.73 7.79 -3.69
CA ARG A 28 -13.82 7.31 -2.84
C ARG A 28 -14.71 8.48 -2.43
N PRO A 29 -15.68 8.87 -3.27
CA PRO A 29 -16.65 9.91 -2.88
C PRO A 29 -17.32 9.56 -1.56
N GLY A 30 -17.40 10.54 -0.65
CA GLY A 30 -18.00 10.33 0.67
C GLY A 30 -17.03 9.78 1.73
N ASP A 31 -15.75 9.62 1.40
CA ASP A 31 -14.73 9.20 2.37
C ASP A 31 -14.50 10.26 3.46
N SER A 32 -13.86 9.85 4.56
CA SER A 32 -13.56 10.73 5.69
C SER A 32 -12.33 10.22 6.43
N VAL A 33 -11.71 11.09 7.24
CA VAL A 33 -10.62 10.68 8.12
C VAL A 33 -11.09 9.59 9.10
N ALA A 34 -12.31 9.74 9.66
CA ALA A 34 -12.88 8.74 10.56
C ALA A 34 -13.01 7.37 9.87
N ASN A 35 -13.45 7.35 8.60
CA ASN A 35 -13.54 6.12 7.83
C ASN A 35 -12.15 5.51 7.59
N ARG A 36 -11.15 6.34 7.31
CA ARG A 36 -9.77 5.87 7.14
C ARG A 36 -9.18 5.31 8.44
N ILE A 37 -9.49 5.90 9.59
CA ILE A 37 -9.08 5.34 10.89
C ILE A 37 -9.67 3.96 11.08
N ARG A 38 -10.97 3.80 10.84
CA ARG A 38 -11.64 2.51 10.92
C ARG A 38 -11.00 1.47 10.00
N LEU A 39 -10.72 1.86 8.76
CA LEU A 39 -10.10 0.98 7.77
C LEU A 39 -8.70 0.53 8.21
N LEU A 40 -7.90 1.44 8.79
CA LEU A 40 -6.57 1.09 9.28
C LEU A 40 -6.65 0.12 10.46
N HIS A 41 -7.61 0.26 11.37
CA HIS A 41 -7.82 -0.72 12.43
C HIS A 41 -8.21 -2.08 11.88
N GLU A 42 -9.04 -2.13 10.85
CA GLU A 42 -9.42 -3.36 10.17
C GLU A 42 -8.23 -4.03 9.45
N ARG A 43 -7.24 -3.22 9.04
CA ARG A 43 -6.06 -3.68 8.29
C ARG A 43 -4.80 -3.74 9.17
N SER A 44 -4.97 -4.07 10.44
CA SER A 44 -3.87 -4.12 11.42
C SER A 44 -3.52 -5.54 11.84
N GLY A 45 -3.48 -6.47 10.89
CA GLY A 45 -3.03 -7.83 11.15
C GLY A 45 -1.52 -7.92 11.32
N ARG A 46 -1.07 -9.02 11.90
CA ARG A 46 0.36 -9.38 11.98
C ARG A 46 0.66 -10.68 11.24
N ARG A 47 -0.24 -11.64 11.28
CA ARG A 47 -0.07 -12.96 10.65
C ARG A 47 -0.95 -13.10 9.42
N GLU A 48 -2.20 -12.67 9.53
CA GLU A 48 -3.20 -12.81 8.49
C GLU A 48 -3.48 -11.46 7.83
N LEU A 49 -3.71 -11.50 6.52
CA LEU A 49 -4.11 -10.33 5.76
C LEU A 49 -5.52 -9.88 6.19
N PRO A 50 -5.82 -8.59 6.16
CA PRO A 50 -4.97 -7.49 5.68
C PRO A 50 -3.97 -6.99 6.73
N ILE A 51 -2.80 -6.60 6.27
CA ILE A 51 -1.71 -6.11 7.11
C ILE A 51 -1.25 -4.75 6.60
N THR A 52 -1.04 -3.80 7.52
CA THR A 52 -0.43 -2.51 7.22
C THR A 52 0.95 -2.44 7.86
N PHE A 53 1.94 -2.02 7.07
CA PHE A 53 3.31 -1.75 7.52
C PHE A 53 3.54 -0.25 7.52
N VAL A 54 4.34 0.22 8.47
CA VAL A 54 4.74 1.63 8.57
C VAL A 54 6.25 1.75 8.60
N ALA A 55 6.76 2.76 7.91
CA ALA A 55 8.16 3.15 7.99
C ALA A 55 8.29 4.34 8.93
N SER A 56 9.27 4.30 9.82
CA SER A 56 9.54 5.38 10.77
C SER A 56 11.03 5.55 10.98
N SER A 57 11.41 6.73 11.49
CA SER A 57 12.79 7.03 11.88
C SER A 57 12.75 7.98 13.06
N GLY A 58 13.44 7.61 14.15
CA GLY A 58 13.47 8.43 15.36
C GLY A 58 12.08 8.72 15.94
N GLY A 59 11.15 7.76 15.85
CA GLY A 59 9.78 7.92 16.32
C GLY A 59 8.88 8.72 15.39
N LYS A 60 9.36 9.11 14.21
CA LYS A 60 8.62 9.90 13.23
C LYS A 60 8.14 9.02 12.09
N LEU A 61 6.85 9.05 11.80
CA LEU A 61 6.24 8.32 10.69
C LEU A 61 6.72 8.90 9.35
N LEU A 62 7.16 8.02 8.45
CA LEU A 62 7.64 8.39 7.10
C LEU A 62 6.69 7.94 6.00
N GLY A 63 6.02 6.81 6.16
CA GLY A 63 5.17 6.25 5.12
C GLY A 63 4.55 4.93 5.51
N SER A 64 3.82 4.34 4.57
CA SER A 64 3.09 3.10 4.77
C SER A 64 3.06 2.23 3.52
N ALA A 65 2.75 0.96 3.70
CA ALA A 65 2.36 0.03 2.64
C ALA A 65 1.50 -1.06 3.25
N MET A 66 0.68 -1.70 2.43
CA MET A 66 -0.24 -2.75 2.88
C MET A 66 -0.08 -4.01 2.04
N LEU A 67 -0.36 -5.15 2.67
CA LEU A 67 -0.55 -6.42 1.99
C LEU A 67 -1.99 -6.86 2.27
N ILE A 68 -2.82 -6.93 1.23
CA ILE A 68 -4.24 -7.23 1.35
C ILE A 68 -4.67 -8.26 0.32
N ASN A 69 -5.79 -8.97 0.58
CA ASN A 69 -6.27 -9.99 -0.33
C ASN A 69 -6.91 -9.42 -1.59
N HIS A 70 -7.73 -8.37 -1.45
CA HIS A 70 -8.49 -7.80 -2.57
C HIS A 70 -8.48 -6.27 -2.48
N GLU A 71 -8.12 -5.62 -3.58
CA GLU A 71 -8.08 -4.16 -3.67
C GLU A 71 -9.13 -3.61 -4.64
N MET A 72 -9.22 -4.20 -5.84
CA MET A 72 -10.16 -3.76 -6.85
C MET A 72 -11.33 -4.73 -6.94
N ASP A 73 -12.52 -4.26 -6.64
CA ASP A 73 -13.75 -5.07 -6.70
C ASP A 73 -14.06 -5.52 -8.13
N THR A 74 -13.55 -4.82 -9.15
CA THR A 74 -13.69 -5.16 -10.55
C THR A 74 -12.68 -6.19 -11.04
N ARG A 75 -11.75 -6.61 -10.17
CA ARG A 75 -10.71 -7.61 -10.49
C ARG A 75 -10.55 -8.61 -9.33
N PRO A 76 -11.62 -9.36 -9.01
CA PRO A 76 -11.58 -10.31 -7.89
C PRO A 76 -10.61 -11.48 -8.11
N GLN A 77 -10.22 -11.73 -9.35
CA GLN A 77 -9.27 -12.82 -9.69
C GLN A 77 -7.83 -12.47 -9.34
N TYR A 78 -7.49 -11.20 -9.11
CA TYR A 78 -6.14 -10.80 -8.74
C TYR A 78 -6.01 -10.72 -7.23
N THR A 79 -5.05 -11.47 -6.67
CA THR A 79 -4.79 -11.54 -5.23
C THR A 79 -3.39 -12.12 -4.99
N PRO A 80 -2.62 -11.72 -3.96
CA PRO A 80 -2.87 -10.56 -3.09
C PRO A 80 -2.39 -9.25 -3.72
N TRP A 81 -2.58 -8.15 -3.00
CA TRP A 81 -2.24 -6.81 -3.48
C TRP A 81 -1.28 -6.08 -2.53
N LEU A 82 -0.34 -5.35 -3.13
CA LEU A 82 0.32 -4.24 -2.46
C LEU A 82 -0.61 -3.04 -2.62
N ALA A 83 -0.99 -2.43 -1.51
CA ALA A 83 -1.90 -1.30 -1.47
C ALA A 83 -1.40 -0.25 -0.49
N GLY A 84 -2.03 0.90 -0.48
CA GLY A 84 -1.74 1.94 0.52
C GLY A 84 -0.29 2.37 0.59
N LEU A 85 0.45 2.31 -0.52
CA LEU A 85 1.83 2.79 -0.56
C LEU A 85 1.82 4.31 -0.55
N PHE A 86 2.35 4.89 0.51
CA PHE A 86 2.41 6.34 0.69
C PHE A 86 3.71 6.72 1.38
N VAL A 87 4.34 7.78 0.91
CA VAL A 87 5.51 8.39 1.56
C VAL A 87 5.20 9.86 1.78
N ALA A 88 5.42 10.34 3.01
CA ALA A 88 5.23 11.75 3.34
C ALA A 88 6.02 12.62 2.36
N PRO A 89 5.45 13.71 1.82
CA PRO A 89 6.10 14.52 0.78
C PRO A 89 7.53 14.95 1.12
N SER A 90 7.79 15.32 2.37
CA SER A 90 9.12 15.75 2.83
C SER A 90 10.15 14.62 2.87
N HIS A 91 9.73 13.36 2.74
CA HIS A 91 10.59 12.18 2.81
C HIS A 91 10.65 11.40 1.50
N ARG A 92 10.07 11.94 0.43
CA ARG A 92 10.13 11.33 -0.91
C ARG A 92 11.53 11.42 -1.49
N GLN A 93 11.86 10.51 -2.42
CA GLN A 93 13.15 10.42 -3.10
C GLN A 93 14.32 10.06 -2.17
N HIS A 94 14.03 9.49 -1.00
CA HIS A 94 15.04 9.00 -0.06
C HIS A 94 14.99 7.48 0.12
N GLY A 95 14.33 6.77 -0.78
CA GLY A 95 14.27 5.31 -0.76
C GLY A 95 13.23 4.69 0.15
N VAL A 96 12.37 5.47 0.79
CA VAL A 96 11.33 4.94 1.70
C VAL A 96 10.31 4.09 0.95
N GLY A 97 9.79 4.57 -0.18
CA GLY A 97 8.83 3.84 -1.01
C GLY A 97 9.40 2.52 -1.54
N ARG A 98 10.66 2.55 -1.96
CA ARG A 98 11.38 1.35 -2.42
C ARG A 98 11.53 0.33 -1.30
N ALA A 99 11.92 0.78 -0.11
CA ALA A 99 12.09 -0.10 1.05
C ALA A 99 10.76 -0.72 1.48
N LEU A 100 9.68 0.06 1.51
CA LEU A 100 8.34 -0.43 1.81
C LEU A 100 7.86 -1.46 0.78
N THR A 101 8.06 -1.17 -0.51
CA THR A 101 7.68 -2.10 -1.59
C THR A 101 8.41 -3.42 -1.45
N ARG A 102 9.72 -3.38 -1.23
CA ARG A 102 10.53 -4.59 -1.01
C ARG A 102 10.10 -5.36 0.22
N HIS A 103 9.74 -4.65 1.28
CA HIS A 103 9.27 -5.28 2.52
C HIS A 103 7.98 -6.05 2.28
N VAL A 104 7.01 -5.47 1.57
CA VAL A 104 5.75 -6.15 1.25
C VAL A 104 5.99 -7.38 0.36
N ILE A 105 6.91 -7.28 -0.60
CA ILE A 105 7.29 -8.43 -1.44
C ILE A 105 7.86 -9.56 -0.57
N SER A 106 8.76 -9.26 0.36
CA SER A 106 9.32 -10.24 1.29
C SER A 106 8.25 -10.89 2.16
N GLU A 107 7.32 -10.09 2.66
CA GLU A 107 6.22 -10.58 3.50
C GLU A 107 5.26 -11.48 2.71
N ALA A 108 5.00 -11.16 1.45
CA ALA A 108 4.20 -11.99 0.55
C ALA A 108 4.90 -13.32 0.28
N ALA A 109 6.21 -13.29 0.02
CA ALA A 109 7.01 -14.50 -0.21
C ALA A 109 7.03 -15.40 1.03
N ALA A 110 7.20 -14.82 2.23
CA ALA A 110 7.18 -15.55 3.49
C ALA A 110 5.85 -16.25 3.75
N ARG A 111 4.76 -15.70 3.20
CA ARG A 111 3.41 -16.28 3.28
C ARG A 111 3.08 -17.20 2.10
N ARG A 112 4.10 -17.51 1.27
CA ARG A 112 4.02 -18.46 0.15
C ARG A 112 3.08 -18.03 -0.98
N PHE A 113 2.91 -16.72 -1.17
CA PHE A 113 2.29 -16.19 -2.38
C PHE A 113 3.31 -16.21 -3.52
N ASP A 114 2.83 -16.46 -4.73
CA ASP A 114 3.68 -16.52 -5.93
C ASP A 114 3.79 -15.18 -6.63
N ARG A 115 2.74 -14.38 -6.57
CA ARG A 115 2.63 -13.08 -7.26
C ARG A 115 2.00 -12.06 -6.33
N LEU A 116 2.27 -10.81 -6.64
CA LEU A 116 1.71 -9.66 -5.95
C LEU A 116 1.24 -8.67 -7.01
N PHE A 117 0.07 -8.07 -6.79
CA PHE A 117 -0.52 -7.10 -7.71
C PHE A 117 -0.55 -5.72 -7.06
N LEU A 118 -0.59 -4.69 -7.90
CA LEU A 118 -0.90 -3.33 -7.48
C LEU A 118 -1.62 -2.62 -8.62
N PHE A 119 -2.27 -1.50 -8.32
CA PHE A 119 -2.67 -0.57 -9.36
C PHE A 119 -2.15 0.82 -9.02
N THR A 120 -1.86 1.60 -10.06
CA THR A 120 -1.40 2.97 -9.89
C THR A 120 -1.98 3.86 -10.99
N PRO A 121 -2.46 5.06 -10.63
CA PRO A 121 -2.87 6.05 -11.63
C PRO A 121 -1.70 6.86 -12.20
N THR A 122 -0.56 6.96 -11.50
CA THR A 122 0.45 7.98 -11.84
C THR A 122 1.90 7.54 -11.82
N VAL A 123 2.27 6.45 -11.12
CA VAL A 123 3.69 6.12 -10.87
C VAL A 123 4.11 4.77 -11.47
N GLU A 124 3.59 4.46 -12.64
CA GLU A 124 3.95 3.23 -13.37
C GLU A 124 5.46 3.07 -13.53
N ALA A 125 6.18 4.15 -13.88
CA ALA A 125 7.62 4.09 -14.08
C ALA A 125 8.39 3.69 -12.82
N PHE A 126 7.95 4.18 -11.65
CA PHE A 126 8.57 3.83 -10.37
C PHE A 126 8.55 2.31 -10.17
N PHE A 127 7.40 1.68 -10.37
CA PHE A 127 7.28 0.24 -10.19
C PHE A 127 7.97 -0.55 -11.29
N SER A 128 7.96 -0.06 -12.54
CA SER A 128 8.70 -0.71 -13.63
C SER A 128 10.19 -0.79 -13.32
N HIS A 129 10.76 0.26 -12.73
CA HIS A 129 12.16 0.24 -12.30
C HIS A 129 12.45 -0.75 -11.17
N LEU A 130 11.43 -1.12 -10.40
CA LEU A 130 11.55 -2.12 -9.34
C LEU A 130 11.25 -3.54 -9.80
N GLY A 131 11.08 -3.74 -11.13
CA GLY A 131 10.87 -5.07 -11.69
C GLY A 131 9.42 -5.51 -11.83
N TRP A 132 8.47 -4.60 -11.65
CA TRP A 132 7.06 -4.89 -11.86
C TRP A 132 6.70 -4.83 -13.34
N SER A 133 5.80 -5.70 -13.77
CA SER A 133 5.32 -5.79 -15.15
C SER A 133 3.87 -5.34 -15.26
N ILE A 134 3.53 -4.73 -16.40
CA ILE A 134 2.16 -4.30 -16.66
C ILE A 134 1.29 -5.52 -16.95
N VAL A 135 0.15 -5.63 -16.24
CA VAL A 135 -0.87 -6.64 -16.52
C VAL A 135 -1.91 -6.08 -17.48
N GLU A 136 -2.46 -4.91 -17.16
CA GLU A 136 -3.43 -4.23 -18.01
C GLU A 136 -3.58 -2.76 -17.61
N ARG A 137 -4.11 -1.95 -18.54
CA ARG A 137 -4.55 -0.60 -18.26
C ARG A 137 -6.07 -0.57 -18.34
N THR A 138 -6.71 0.06 -17.37
CA THR A 138 -8.18 0.10 -17.28
C THR A 138 -8.63 1.35 -16.55
N CYS A 139 -9.94 1.59 -16.54
CA CYS A 139 -10.54 2.65 -15.74
C CYS A 139 -11.09 2.04 -14.45
N TYR A 140 -10.82 2.69 -13.34
CA TYR A 140 -11.33 2.29 -12.03
C TYR A 140 -11.70 3.53 -11.23
N ARG A 141 -12.96 3.58 -10.76
CA ARG A 141 -13.50 4.72 -10.01
C ARG A 141 -13.22 6.06 -10.69
N ASP A 142 -13.51 6.13 -11.99
CA ASP A 142 -13.33 7.30 -12.86
C ASP A 142 -11.87 7.75 -13.04
N ALA A 143 -10.91 6.90 -12.74
CA ALA A 143 -9.50 7.17 -12.98
C ALA A 143 -8.90 6.10 -13.90
N ASP A 144 -8.03 6.53 -14.82
CA ASP A 144 -7.23 5.61 -15.60
C ASP A 144 -6.12 5.06 -14.71
N VAL A 145 -6.04 3.73 -14.62
CA VAL A 145 -5.05 3.05 -13.78
C VAL A 145 -4.31 1.98 -14.57
N THR A 146 -3.09 1.69 -14.13
CA THR A 146 -2.30 0.57 -14.63
C THR A 146 -2.22 -0.48 -13.53
N ILE A 147 -2.65 -1.70 -13.85
CA ILE A 147 -2.49 -2.84 -12.96
C ILE A 147 -1.15 -3.49 -13.29
N MET A 148 -0.36 -3.73 -12.26
CA MET A 148 0.97 -4.31 -12.39
C MET A 148 1.11 -5.53 -11.49
N SER A 149 2.04 -6.41 -11.82
CA SER A 149 2.34 -7.58 -10.99
C SER A 149 3.84 -7.81 -10.87
N HIS A 150 4.21 -8.52 -9.82
CA HIS A 150 5.59 -8.90 -9.53
C HIS A 150 5.62 -10.34 -9.03
N GLN A 151 6.55 -11.15 -9.55
CA GLN A 151 6.85 -12.47 -9.02
C GLN A 151 7.52 -12.29 -7.66
N VAL A 152 7.06 -13.03 -6.64
CA VAL A 152 7.62 -12.92 -5.28
C VAL A 152 8.33 -14.18 -4.82
N ALA A 153 8.16 -15.28 -5.56
CA ALA A 153 8.80 -16.54 -5.24
C ALA A 153 9.77 -16.99 -6.33
#